data_02f1e1affddd99f9609d912f95f00272
#
_entry.id   02f1e1affddd99f9609d912f95f00272
#
_cell.length_a   1.000
_cell.length_b   1.000
_cell.length_c   1.000
_cell.angle_alpha   90.00
_cell.angle_beta   90.00
_cell.angle_gamma   90.00
#
_symmetry.space_group_name_H-M   'P 1'
#
loop_
_entity.id
_entity.type
_entity.pdbx_description
1 polymer ?
#
loop_
_entity_poly.entity_id
_entity_poly.type
_entity_poly.pdbx_seq_one_letter_code
_entity_poly.pdbx_strand_id
1 'polypeptide(L)'
;LEAEAMAMAFGKVYTFGPTFRAEKSFTTRHAAEFWMIEPEMAFCDLNGYMDNAEAMIKYVIRYVLDNCPDEMAFFNQFIDKGLVERLELVANSEFARISYTEAIEILKKNNKKFQFPVEWGVDLQTEHERYLTEQVFKKPVFVTDYPKEIKSFYMKQNADGKTVAAADMLVPGIGELIGGSQREENYDKLVARMDELGMDKTNYEWYLNLRKFGGVEHAGYGLGFERMIMYLTGIQNIRDVLPFPRTAYGF
;
A
#
# COMPACT_ATOMS: atom_id res chain seq x y z
N LEU A 1 5.40 7.55 -10.95
CA LEU A 1 6.21 7.35 -12.18
C LEU A 1 7.47 8.22 -12.16
N GLU A 2 7.34 9.50 -11.82
CA GLU A 2 8.44 10.47 -11.86
C GLU A 2 9.57 10.13 -10.88
N ALA A 3 9.24 9.56 -9.71
CA ALA A 3 10.22 9.10 -8.74
C ALA A 3 11.12 7.98 -9.30
N GLU A 4 10.62 7.18 -10.25
CA GLU A 4 11.43 6.15 -10.92
C GLU A 4 12.61 6.76 -11.69
N ALA A 5 12.39 7.89 -12.39
CA ALA A 5 13.46 8.61 -13.07
C ALA A 5 14.54 9.11 -12.09
N MET A 6 14.10 9.61 -10.92
CA MET A 6 15.02 10.07 -9.88
C MET A 6 15.76 8.90 -9.21
N ALA A 7 15.10 7.74 -9.03
CA ALA A 7 15.76 6.54 -8.51
C ALA A 7 16.85 6.02 -9.45
N MET A 8 16.66 6.11 -10.78
CA MET A 8 17.70 5.76 -11.74
C MET A 8 18.96 6.61 -11.59
N ALA A 9 18.82 7.87 -11.16
CA ALA A 9 19.94 8.78 -10.96
C ALA A 9 20.56 8.71 -9.56
N PHE A 10 19.75 8.54 -8.52
CA PHE A 10 20.17 8.68 -7.11
C PHE A 10 20.13 7.39 -6.32
N GLY A 11 19.65 6.29 -6.90
CA GLY A 11 19.55 4.97 -6.29
C GLY A 11 18.31 4.82 -5.39
N LYS A 12 18.25 5.51 -4.26
CA LYS A 12 17.11 5.48 -3.35
C LYS A 12 16.59 6.90 -3.15
N VAL A 13 15.31 7.10 -3.42
CA VAL A 13 14.64 8.39 -3.28
C VAL A 13 13.32 8.20 -2.56
N TYR A 14 12.75 9.28 -2.04
CA TYR A 14 11.36 9.31 -1.61
C TYR A 14 10.76 10.69 -1.87
N THR A 15 9.44 10.72 -2.04
CA THR A 15 8.65 11.95 -1.98
C THR A 15 7.87 11.98 -0.67
N PHE A 16 7.64 13.18 -0.15
CA PHE A 16 6.67 13.42 0.90
C PHE A 16 5.90 14.70 0.52
N GLY A 17 4.70 14.51 0.01
CA GLY A 17 3.97 15.61 -0.59
C GLY A 17 2.47 15.38 -0.71
N PRO A 18 1.72 16.45 -1.02
CA PRO A 18 0.27 16.37 -1.18
C PRO A 18 -0.11 15.60 -2.43
N THR A 19 -1.16 14.79 -2.30
CA THR A 19 -1.81 14.05 -3.37
C THR A 19 -3.27 14.47 -3.45
N PHE A 20 -3.77 14.65 -4.67
CA PHE A 20 -5.14 15.08 -4.91
C PHE A 20 -5.88 14.00 -5.70
N ARG A 21 -7.09 13.65 -5.24
CA ARG A 21 -7.97 12.71 -5.93
C ARG A 21 -9.36 13.32 -6.09
N ALA A 22 -9.86 13.34 -7.33
CA ALA A 22 -11.20 13.83 -7.66
C ALA A 22 -12.28 12.72 -7.52
N GLU A 23 -12.15 11.88 -6.52
CA GLU A 23 -13.08 10.79 -6.27
C GLU A 23 -14.26 11.27 -5.42
N LYS A 24 -15.48 10.90 -5.82
CA LYS A 24 -16.69 11.12 -5.01
C LYS A 24 -16.83 10.00 -3.96
N SER A 25 -15.86 9.90 -3.05
CA SER A 25 -15.90 8.92 -1.97
C SER A 25 -16.31 9.58 -0.65
N PHE A 26 -17.26 8.95 0.04
CA PHE A 26 -17.78 9.40 1.35
C PHE A 26 -17.35 8.50 2.51
N THR A 27 -16.40 7.61 2.28
CA THR A 27 -15.94 6.71 3.34
C THR A 27 -15.09 7.46 4.36
N THR A 28 -14.96 6.89 5.54
CA THR A 28 -14.12 7.42 6.63
C THR A 28 -12.61 7.38 6.31
N ARG A 29 -12.21 6.76 5.20
CA ARG A 29 -10.81 6.53 4.81
C ARG A 29 -10.38 7.32 3.59
N HIS A 30 -11.24 8.18 3.01
CA HIS A 30 -10.97 8.95 1.82
C HIS A 30 -11.11 10.45 2.06
N ALA A 31 -10.11 11.20 1.60
CA ALA A 31 -10.11 12.64 1.49
C ALA A 31 -9.71 13.03 0.06
N ALA A 32 -10.11 14.22 -0.40
CA ALA A 32 -9.76 14.71 -1.72
C ALA A 32 -8.31 15.23 -1.80
N GLU A 33 -7.74 15.60 -0.67
CA GLU A 33 -6.32 15.94 -0.49
C GLU A 33 -5.78 15.16 0.70
N PHE A 34 -4.63 14.51 0.52
CA PHE A 34 -3.90 13.79 1.56
C PHE A 34 -2.42 13.75 1.21
N TRP A 35 -1.57 13.42 2.18
CA TRP A 35 -0.14 13.33 1.96
C TRP A 35 0.32 11.90 1.76
N MET A 36 1.30 11.72 0.88
CA MET A 36 1.91 10.41 0.61
C MET A 36 3.40 10.46 0.90
N ILE A 37 3.89 9.38 1.51
CA ILE A 37 5.31 9.05 1.60
C ILE A 37 5.54 7.94 0.58
N GLU A 38 6.37 8.22 -0.44
CA GLU A 38 6.50 7.35 -1.62
C GLU A 38 7.98 7.07 -1.93
N PRO A 39 8.58 6.08 -1.27
CA PRO A 39 9.93 5.61 -1.59
C PRO A 39 9.97 4.89 -2.94
N GLU A 40 11.07 5.12 -3.68
CA GLU A 40 11.41 4.39 -4.90
C GLU A 40 12.89 4.02 -4.87
N MET A 41 13.21 2.75 -5.14
CA MET A 41 14.53 2.18 -4.91
C MET A 41 15.02 1.42 -6.14
N ALA A 42 16.13 1.86 -6.72
CA ALA A 42 16.85 1.12 -7.73
C ALA A 42 17.57 -0.10 -7.12
N PHE A 43 17.81 -1.12 -7.93
CA PHE A 43 18.42 -2.40 -7.53
C PHE A 43 17.64 -3.09 -6.40
N CYS A 44 16.32 -3.03 -6.49
CA CYS A 44 15.41 -3.55 -5.49
C CYS A 44 14.29 -4.35 -6.16
N ASP A 45 14.10 -5.58 -5.71
CA ASP A 45 13.00 -6.45 -6.11
C ASP A 45 11.78 -6.31 -5.17
N LEU A 46 10.76 -7.13 -5.39
CA LEU A 46 9.56 -7.15 -4.56
C LEU A 46 9.88 -7.48 -3.08
N ASN A 47 10.84 -8.38 -2.81
CA ASN A 47 11.22 -8.73 -1.45
C ASN A 47 11.93 -7.56 -0.76
N GLY A 48 12.86 -6.91 -1.45
CA GLY A 48 13.54 -5.71 -0.93
C GLY A 48 12.57 -4.58 -0.61
N TYR A 49 11.53 -4.39 -1.43
CA TYR A 49 10.43 -3.46 -1.11
C TYR A 49 9.73 -3.86 0.20
N MET A 50 9.28 -5.12 0.32
CA MET A 50 8.56 -5.57 1.52
C MET A 50 9.42 -5.44 2.78
N ASP A 51 10.71 -5.80 2.71
CA ASP A 51 11.64 -5.67 3.83
C ASP A 51 11.80 -4.19 4.26
N ASN A 52 11.94 -3.28 3.30
CA ASN A 52 12.05 -1.85 3.59
C ASN A 52 10.77 -1.29 4.20
N ALA A 53 9.61 -1.63 3.65
CA ALA A 53 8.31 -1.18 4.15
C ALA A 53 8.04 -1.70 5.58
N GLU A 54 8.33 -2.98 5.86
CA GLU A 54 8.22 -3.56 7.20
C GLU A 54 9.14 -2.83 8.19
N ALA A 55 10.40 -2.62 7.82
CA ALA A 55 11.36 -1.91 8.66
C ALA A 55 10.93 -0.47 8.96
N MET A 56 10.41 0.24 7.97
CA MET A 56 9.92 1.62 8.13
C MET A 56 8.74 1.68 9.09
N ILE A 57 7.72 0.83 8.94
CA ILE A 57 6.55 0.82 9.84
C ILE A 57 6.96 0.50 11.27
N LYS A 58 7.79 -0.51 11.47
CA LYS A 58 8.31 -0.86 12.80
C LYS A 58 9.10 0.29 13.43
N TYR A 59 9.93 0.95 12.64
CA TYR A 59 10.70 2.10 13.11
C TYR A 59 9.79 3.25 13.55
N VAL A 60 8.81 3.63 12.74
CA VAL A 60 7.87 4.72 13.04
C VAL A 60 7.06 4.41 14.31
N ILE A 61 6.54 3.18 14.42
CA ILE A 61 5.77 2.77 15.62
C ILE A 61 6.65 2.86 16.88
N ARG A 62 7.84 2.29 16.85
CA ARG A 62 8.77 2.36 17.99
C ARG A 62 9.13 3.80 18.36
N TYR A 63 9.44 4.61 17.35
CA TYR A 63 9.75 6.02 17.57
C TYR A 63 8.62 6.77 18.29
N VAL A 64 7.37 6.56 17.86
CA VAL A 64 6.21 7.21 18.48
C VAL A 64 5.97 6.69 19.91
N LEU A 65 6.06 5.38 20.13
CA LEU A 65 5.91 4.80 21.47
C LEU A 65 6.97 5.32 22.46
N ASP A 66 8.21 5.50 21.99
CA ASP A 66 9.33 5.94 22.82
C ASP A 66 9.36 7.46 23.05
N ASN A 67 8.92 8.26 22.09
CA ASN A 67 9.09 9.71 22.12
C ASN A 67 7.79 10.52 22.34
N CYS A 68 6.61 9.87 22.26
CA CYS A 68 5.31 10.49 22.48
C CYS A 68 4.47 9.72 23.52
N PRO A 69 5.03 9.37 24.70
CA PRO A 69 4.35 8.50 25.66
C PRO A 69 3.07 9.10 26.24
N ASP A 70 3.01 10.40 26.44
CA ASP A 70 1.84 11.08 27.02
C ASP A 70 0.68 11.08 26.02
N GLU A 71 0.95 11.38 24.74
CA GLU A 71 -0.04 11.32 23.65
C GLU A 71 -0.54 9.90 23.44
N MET A 72 0.38 8.93 23.45
CA MET A 72 -0.01 7.53 23.29
C MET A 72 -0.84 7.01 24.46
N ALA A 73 -0.55 7.41 25.69
CA ALA A 73 -1.36 7.12 26.84
C ALA A 73 -2.77 7.73 26.72
N PHE A 74 -2.86 8.98 26.24
CA PHE A 74 -4.13 9.66 25.97
C PHE A 74 -4.96 8.88 24.94
N PHE A 75 -4.39 8.58 23.78
CA PHE A 75 -5.10 7.85 22.71
C PHE A 75 -5.53 6.46 23.17
N ASN A 76 -4.66 5.73 23.86
CA ASN A 76 -4.98 4.39 24.39
C ASN A 76 -6.09 4.42 25.44
N GLN A 77 -6.17 5.47 26.26
CA GLN A 77 -7.18 5.60 27.30
C GLN A 77 -8.54 6.07 26.78
N PHE A 78 -8.55 7.07 25.89
CA PHE A 78 -9.75 7.82 25.55
C PHE A 78 -10.28 7.54 24.14
N ILE A 79 -9.43 7.08 23.21
CA ILE A 79 -9.82 6.89 21.79
C ILE A 79 -9.94 5.42 21.45
N ASP A 80 -8.90 4.62 21.68
CA ASP A 80 -8.88 3.21 21.30
C ASP A 80 -8.17 2.36 22.36
N LYS A 81 -8.95 1.74 23.24
CA LYS A 81 -8.43 0.82 24.27
C LYS A 81 -7.77 -0.39 23.61
N GLY A 82 -6.49 -0.63 23.93
CA GLY A 82 -5.68 -1.68 23.30
C GLY A 82 -4.84 -1.19 22.12
N LEU A 83 -4.82 0.12 21.83
CA LEU A 83 -4.00 0.72 20.79
C LEU A 83 -2.51 0.40 20.97
N VAL A 84 -1.97 0.67 22.16
CA VAL A 84 -0.55 0.44 22.45
C VAL A 84 -0.18 -1.03 22.30
N GLU A 85 -0.98 -1.95 22.84
CA GLU A 85 -0.76 -3.40 22.71
C GLU A 85 -0.73 -3.83 21.23
N ARG A 86 -1.66 -3.31 20.43
CA ARG A 86 -1.70 -3.60 18.97
C ARG A 86 -0.46 -3.06 18.25
N LEU A 87 -0.02 -1.85 18.57
CA LEU A 87 1.18 -1.26 17.99
C LEU A 87 2.45 -2.00 18.39
N GLU A 88 2.57 -2.41 19.66
CA GLU A 88 3.67 -3.24 20.15
C GLU A 88 3.69 -4.61 19.46
N LEU A 89 2.53 -5.24 19.28
CA LEU A 89 2.42 -6.49 18.52
C LEU A 89 2.99 -6.32 17.11
N VAL A 90 2.61 -5.27 16.41
CA VAL A 90 3.09 -4.99 15.06
C VAL A 90 4.59 -4.72 15.03
N ALA A 91 5.09 -3.87 15.94
CA ALA A 91 6.51 -3.53 16.01
C ALA A 91 7.43 -4.74 16.30
N ASN A 92 6.90 -5.77 16.98
CA ASN A 92 7.67 -6.93 17.42
C ASN A 92 7.39 -8.21 16.62
N SER A 93 6.38 -8.23 15.74
CA SER A 93 6.08 -9.41 14.92
C SER A 93 6.87 -9.40 13.61
N GLU A 94 7.17 -10.58 13.08
CA GLU A 94 7.55 -10.78 11.70
C GLU A 94 6.26 -10.79 10.84
N PHE A 95 6.23 -10.00 9.76
CA PHE A 95 5.05 -9.89 8.92
C PHE A 95 4.90 -11.15 8.05
N ALA A 96 3.68 -11.66 7.95
CA ALA A 96 3.40 -12.78 7.06
C ALA A 96 3.45 -12.33 5.60
N ARG A 97 3.77 -13.25 4.69
CA ARG A 97 3.75 -13.02 3.24
C ARG A 97 2.97 -14.16 2.60
N ILE A 98 1.93 -13.83 1.85
CA ILE A 98 1.12 -14.78 1.11
C ILE A 98 0.78 -14.22 -0.27
N SER A 99 0.55 -15.08 -1.25
CA SER A 99 0.03 -14.64 -2.54
C SER A 99 -1.46 -14.27 -2.45
N TYR A 100 -1.90 -13.42 -3.37
CA TYR A 100 -3.32 -13.12 -3.54
C TYR A 100 -4.16 -14.38 -3.75
N THR A 101 -3.66 -15.33 -4.53
CA THR A 101 -4.34 -16.62 -4.75
C THR A 101 -4.56 -17.38 -3.45
N GLU A 102 -3.52 -17.50 -2.60
CA GLU A 102 -3.66 -18.13 -1.28
C GLU A 102 -4.62 -17.34 -0.37
N ALA A 103 -4.55 -16.01 -0.40
CA ALA A 103 -5.48 -15.17 0.35
C ALA A 103 -6.94 -15.44 -0.07
N ILE A 104 -7.22 -15.49 -1.37
CA ILE A 104 -8.55 -15.82 -1.90
C ILE A 104 -9.02 -17.22 -1.46
N GLU A 105 -8.15 -18.22 -1.48
CA GLU A 105 -8.48 -19.57 -1.00
C GLU A 105 -8.85 -19.61 0.49
N ILE A 106 -8.12 -18.86 1.31
CA ILE A 106 -8.41 -18.73 2.74
C ILE A 106 -9.77 -18.03 2.96
N LEU A 107 -10.00 -16.92 2.26
CA LEU A 107 -11.21 -16.11 2.38
C LEU A 107 -12.46 -16.88 1.89
N LYS A 108 -12.36 -17.61 0.78
CA LYS A 108 -13.48 -18.42 0.24
C LYS A 108 -14.02 -19.44 1.24
N LYS A 109 -13.21 -19.99 2.12
CA LYS A 109 -13.66 -20.92 3.17
C LYS A 109 -14.66 -20.27 4.15
N ASN A 110 -14.65 -18.93 4.22
CA ASN A 110 -15.52 -18.13 5.09
C ASN A 110 -16.43 -17.16 4.34
N ASN A 111 -16.62 -17.33 3.04
CA ASN A 111 -17.29 -16.38 2.15
C ASN A 111 -18.70 -15.97 2.60
N LYS A 112 -19.43 -16.87 3.28
CA LYS A 112 -20.78 -16.60 3.83
C LYS A 112 -20.80 -15.56 4.97
N LYS A 113 -19.64 -15.19 5.52
CA LYS A 113 -19.50 -14.20 6.60
C LYS A 113 -19.25 -12.79 6.07
N PHE A 114 -18.93 -12.65 4.79
CA PHE A 114 -18.60 -11.37 4.19
C PHE A 114 -19.80 -10.73 3.52
N GLN A 115 -19.86 -9.40 3.57
CA GLN A 115 -20.84 -8.60 2.85
C GLN A 115 -20.57 -8.66 1.34
N PHE A 116 -19.29 -8.66 0.95
CA PHE A 116 -18.84 -8.74 -0.43
C PHE A 116 -18.25 -10.13 -0.69
N PRO A 117 -18.85 -10.94 -1.61
CA PRO A 117 -18.30 -12.25 -1.95
C PRO A 117 -16.89 -12.15 -2.54
N VAL A 118 -16.04 -13.09 -2.15
CA VAL A 118 -14.66 -13.17 -2.63
C VAL A 118 -14.57 -14.12 -3.81
N GLU A 119 -14.03 -13.60 -4.91
CA GLU A 119 -13.65 -14.38 -6.08
C GLU A 119 -12.26 -13.98 -6.57
N TRP A 120 -11.59 -14.87 -7.30
CA TRP A 120 -10.30 -14.52 -7.89
C TRP A 120 -10.49 -13.47 -8.99
N GLY A 121 -9.67 -12.43 -8.97
CA GLY A 121 -9.74 -11.32 -9.91
C GLY A 121 -10.51 -10.09 -9.42
N VAL A 122 -11.02 -10.10 -8.18
CA VAL A 122 -11.68 -8.93 -7.56
C VAL A 122 -10.79 -8.28 -6.50
N ASP A 123 -10.95 -6.97 -6.31
CA ASP A 123 -10.26 -6.25 -5.24
C ASP A 123 -10.70 -6.75 -3.86
N LEU A 124 -9.73 -6.92 -2.96
CA LEU A 124 -10.02 -7.19 -1.56
C LEU A 124 -10.68 -5.95 -0.94
N GLN A 125 -11.75 -6.20 -0.19
CA GLN A 125 -12.41 -5.16 0.58
C GLN A 125 -11.83 -5.12 2.01
N THR A 126 -12.00 -4.01 2.71
CA THR A 126 -11.49 -3.83 4.09
C THR A 126 -11.87 -4.98 5.02
N GLU A 127 -13.07 -5.57 4.88
CA GLU A 127 -13.48 -6.72 5.69
C GLU A 127 -12.62 -7.96 5.43
N HIS A 128 -12.19 -8.19 4.18
CA HIS A 128 -11.30 -9.28 3.80
C HIS A 128 -9.90 -9.09 4.37
N GLU A 129 -9.35 -7.88 4.22
CA GLU A 129 -8.04 -7.49 4.71
C GLU A 129 -7.94 -7.62 6.24
N ARG A 130 -8.95 -7.11 6.94
CA ARG A 130 -9.03 -7.24 8.39
C ARG A 130 -9.23 -8.69 8.84
N TYR A 131 -10.00 -9.47 8.11
CA TYR A 131 -10.16 -10.89 8.43
C TYR A 131 -8.82 -11.64 8.33
N LEU A 132 -8.01 -11.38 7.31
CA LEU A 132 -6.67 -11.95 7.18
C LEU A 132 -5.78 -11.56 8.36
N THR A 133 -5.70 -10.27 8.69
CA THR A 133 -4.79 -9.76 9.72
C THR A 133 -5.24 -10.05 11.15
N GLU A 134 -6.56 -10.04 11.42
CA GLU A 134 -7.11 -10.14 12.79
C GLU A 134 -7.55 -11.56 13.16
N GLN A 135 -8.04 -12.35 12.19
CA GLN A 135 -8.60 -13.67 12.48
C GLN A 135 -7.67 -14.81 12.05
N VAL A 136 -7.00 -14.66 10.89
CA VAL A 136 -6.17 -15.74 10.32
C VAL A 136 -4.76 -15.67 10.85
N PHE A 137 -4.05 -14.59 10.55
CA PHE A 137 -2.62 -14.47 10.88
C PHE A 137 -2.36 -13.82 12.23
N LYS A 138 -3.29 -13.02 12.74
CA LYS A 138 -3.20 -12.23 13.99
C LYS A 138 -1.94 -11.37 14.06
N LYS A 139 -1.52 -10.87 12.91
CA LYS A 139 -0.34 -10.01 12.69
C LYS A 139 -0.43 -9.35 11.31
N PRO A 140 0.44 -8.38 10.99
CA PRO A 140 0.50 -7.82 9.64
C PRO A 140 0.82 -8.86 8.57
N VAL A 141 0.26 -8.65 7.38
CA VAL A 141 0.38 -9.56 6.24
C VAL A 141 0.68 -8.76 4.97
N PHE A 142 1.69 -9.16 4.23
CA PHE A 142 1.82 -8.77 2.84
C PHE A 142 1.03 -9.75 1.97
N VAL A 143 0.14 -9.22 1.14
CA VAL A 143 -0.50 -9.97 0.07
C VAL A 143 0.19 -9.62 -1.23
N THR A 144 0.71 -10.61 -1.94
CA THR A 144 1.53 -10.42 -3.15
C THR A 144 0.87 -11.00 -4.40
N ASP A 145 1.43 -10.70 -5.55
CA ASP A 145 1.08 -11.37 -6.82
C ASP A 145 -0.40 -11.25 -7.18
N TYR A 146 -0.87 -10.00 -7.21
CA TYR A 146 -2.25 -9.67 -7.57
C TYR A 146 -2.53 -9.90 -9.06
N PRO A 147 -3.79 -10.19 -9.44
CA PRO A 147 -4.19 -10.20 -10.84
C PRO A 147 -3.85 -8.88 -11.55
N LYS A 148 -3.29 -8.98 -12.76
CA LYS A 148 -2.88 -7.79 -13.53
C LYS A 148 -4.03 -6.86 -13.89
N GLU A 149 -5.25 -7.39 -14.00
CA GLU A 149 -6.45 -6.66 -14.38
C GLU A 149 -6.89 -5.62 -13.36
N ILE A 150 -6.56 -5.85 -12.07
CA ILE A 150 -6.94 -4.96 -10.97
C ILE A 150 -5.77 -4.10 -10.45
N LYS A 151 -4.62 -4.14 -11.12
CA LYS A 151 -3.42 -3.37 -10.75
C LYS A 151 -2.93 -2.50 -11.90
N SER A 152 -2.08 -1.53 -11.59
CA SER A 152 -1.59 -0.53 -12.52
C SER A 152 -0.66 -1.10 -13.60
N PHE A 153 -0.63 -0.46 -14.76
CA PHE A 153 0.08 -0.90 -15.95
C PHE A 153 1.60 -1.03 -15.79
N TYR A 154 2.18 -0.24 -14.90
CA TYR A 154 3.63 -0.16 -14.70
C TYR A 154 4.20 -1.26 -13.79
N MET A 155 3.36 -2.09 -13.21
CA MET A 155 3.79 -3.16 -12.31
C MET A 155 4.37 -4.33 -13.11
N LYS A 156 5.48 -4.91 -12.62
CA LYS A 156 6.18 -6.02 -13.27
C LYS A 156 5.25 -7.22 -13.44
N GLN A 157 5.13 -7.72 -14.67
CA GLN A 157 4.35 -8.91 -14.94
C GLN A 157 5.12 -10.17 -14.53
N ASN A 158 4.45 -11.04 -13.80
CA ASN A 158 4.99 -12.35 -13.42
C ASN A 158 5.04 -13.32 -14.61
N ALA A 159 5.80 -14.39 -14.48
CA ALA A 159 6.00 -15.38 -15.54
C ALA A 159 4.71 -16.13 -15.92
N ASP A 160 3.70 -16.15 -15.06
CA ASP A 160 2.40 -16.78 -15.30
C ASP A 160 1.52 -16.00 -16.32
N GLY A 161 1.89 -14.76 -16.66
CA GLY A 161 1.17 -13.87 -17.56
C GLY A 161 -0.19 -13.39 -17.03
N LYS A 162 -0.55 -13.71 -15.79
CA LYS A 162 -1.84 -13.39 -15.14
C LYS A 162 -1.69 -12.45 -13.96
N THR A 163 -0.57 -12.51 -13.26
CA THR A 163 -0.33 -11.74 -12.06
C THR A 163 0.80 -10.72 -12.24
N VAL A 164 0.90 -9.79 -11.32
CA VAL A 164 1.96 -8.77 -11.25
C VAL A 164 2.64 -8.80 -9.89
N ALA A 165 3.92 -8.44 -9.85
CA ALA A 165 4.72 -8.35 -8.64
C ALA A 165 4.32 -7.10 -7.80
N ALA A 166 3.05 -7.05 -7.41
CA ALA A 166 2.51 -6.09 -6.47
C ALA A 166 2.54 -6.67 -5.06
N ALA A 167 2.58 -5.83 -4.05
CA ALA A 167 2.37 -6.22 -2.67
C ALA A 167 1.63 -5.11 -1.91
N ASP A 168 0.59 -5.49 -1.18
CA ASP A 168 -0.10 -4.59 -0.27
C ASP A 168 0.17 -5.05 1.17
N MET A 169 0.61 -4.12 2.03
CA MET A 169 0.79 -4.37 3.46
C MET A 169 -0.53 -4.14 4.19
N LEU A 170 -1.06 -5.19 4.75
CA LEU A 170 -2.28 -5.17 5.55
C LEU A 170 -1.92 -5.20 7.04
N VAL A 171 -2.57 -4.35 7.84
CA VAL A 171 -2.38 -4.30 9.29
C VAL A 171 -3.71 -4.46 10.04
N PRO A 172 -3.69 -5.02 11.27
CA PRO A 172 -4.88 -5.11 12.10
C PRO A 172 -5.51 -3.73 12.37
N GLY A 173 -6.82 -3.62 12.35
CA GLY A 173 -7.58 -2.40 12.64
C GLY A 173 -7.88 -1.52 11.43
N ILE A 174 -6.97 -1.46 10.44
CA ILE A 174 -7.14 -0.61 9.25
C ILE A 174 -7.33 -1.43 7.97
N GLY A 175 -6.62 -2.54 7.78
CA GLY A 175 -6.47 -3.24 6.52
C GLY A 175 -5.26 -2.68 5.75
N GLU A 176 -5.38 -2.36 4.48
CA GLU A 176 -4.29 -1.84 3.66
C GLU A 176 -3.73 -0.53 4.21
N LEU A 177 -2.44 -0.53 4.55
CA LEU A 177 -1.68 0.63 5.00
C LEU A 177 -0.69 1.12 3.94
N ILE A 178 -0.05 0.19 3.23
CA ILE A 178 0.92 0.45 2.16
C ILE A 178 0.53 -0.38 0.94
N GLY A 179 0.60 0.24 -0.23
CA GLY A 179 0.53 -0.45 -1.52
C GLY A 179 1.76 -0.14 -2.36
N GLY A 180 2.29 -1.15 -3.05
CA GLY A 180 3.47 -0.97 -3.90
C GLY A 180 3.73 -2.14 -4.84
N SER A 181 4.82 -2.06 -5.58
CA SER A 181 5.21 -3.10 -6.53
C SER A 181 6.67 -3.01 -6.92
N GLN A 182 7.18 -4.11 -7.44
CA GLN A 182 8.29 -4.05 -8.38
C GLN A 182 7.78 -3.48 -9.71
N ARG A 183 8.59 -2.64 -10.37
CA ARG A 183 8.21 -1.98 -11.62
C ARG A 183 8.62 -2.84 -12.81
N GLU A 184 7.87 -2.74 -13.92
CA GLU A 184 8.26 -3.43 -15.16
C GLU A 184 9.48 -2.73 -15.77
N GLU A 185 10.61 -3.41 -15.76
CA GLU A 185 11.87 -2.93 -16.35
C GLU A 185 12.04 -3.29 -17.82
N ASN A 186 11.23 -4.22 -18.34
CA ASN A 186 11.31 -4.63 -19.73
C ASN A 186 10.45 -3.70 -20.61
N TYR A 187 11.10 -3.05 -21.57
CA TYR A 187 10.45 -2.11 -22.49
C TYR A 187 9.30 -2.75 -23.29
N ASP A 188 9.54 -3.92 -23.89
CA ASP A 188 8.55 -4.56 -24.77
C ASP A 188 7.33 -5.04 -23.98
N LYS A 189 7.53 -5.57 -22.77
CA LYS A 189 6.43 -5.97 -21.88
C LYS A 189 5.59 -4.76 -21.43
N LEU A 190 6.26 -3.65 -21.07
CA LEU A 190 5.57 -2.43 -20.67
C LEU A 190 4.73 -1.87 -21.81
N VAL A 191 5.31 -1.79 -23.04
CA VAL A 191 4.59 -1.34 -24.23
C VAL A 191 3.41 -2.25 -24.53
N ALA A 192 3.61 -3.57 -24.51
CA ALA A 192 2.53 -4.54 -24.75
C ALA A 192 1.38 -4.39 -23.75
N ARG A 193 1.71 -4.14 -22.46
CA ARG A 193 0.69 -3.89 -21.44
C ARG A 193 -0.09 -2.60 -21.69
N MET A 194 0.58 -1.53 -22.08
CA MET A 194 -0.06 -0.27 -22.44
C MET A 194 -0.98 -0.43 -23.66
N ASP A 195 -0.57 -1.22 -24.66
CA ASP A 195 -1.38 -1.53 -25.84
C ASP A 195 -2.62 -2.37 -25.48
N GLU A 196 -2.47 -3.38 -24.62
CA GLU A 196 -3.57 -4.19 -24.07
C GLU A 196 -4.63 -3.32 -23.40
N LEU A 197 -4.22 -2.25 -22.73
CA LEU A 197 -5.11 -1.31 -22.05
C LEU A 197 -5.61 -0.17 -22.94
N GLY A 198 -5.20 -0.11 -24.22
CA GLY A 198 -5.58 0.95 -25.14
C GLY A 198 -5.05 2.34 -24.75
N MET A 199 -3.90 2.40 -24.04
CA MET A 199 -3.33 3.67 -23.57
C MET A 199 -2.68 4.46 -24.69
N ASP A 200 -2.93 5.78 -24.72
CA ASP A 200 -2.14 6.70 -25.54
C ASP A 200 -0.73 6.86 -24.96
N LYS A 201 0.27 6.40 -25.68
CA LYS A 201 1.68 6.41 -25.25
C LYS A 201 2.38 7.77 -25.46
N THR A 202 1.74 8.72 -26.12
CA THR A 202 2.37 10.02 -26.45
C THR A 202 2.88 10.76 -25.22
N ASN A 203 2.10 10.74 -24.14
CA ASN A 203 2.47 11.39 -22.89
C ASN A 203 3.40 10.54 -21.99
N TYR A 204 3.71 9.32 -22.38
CA TYR A 204 4.55 8.37 -21.62
C TYR A 204 5.88 8.07 -22.31
N GLU A 205 6.24 8.78 -23.39
CA GLU A 205 7.50 8.55 -24.09
C GLU A 205 8.71 8.66 -23.16
N TRP A 206 8.74 9.68 -22.30
CA TRP A 206 9.79 9.87 -21.30
C TRP A 206 9.90 8.67 -20.34
N TYR A 207 8.77 8.11 -19.93
CA TYR A 207 8.70 6.96 -19.02
C TYR A 207 9.19 5.67 -19.70
N LEU A 208 8.79 5.45 -20.94
CA LEU A 208 9.28 4.35 -21.77
C LEU A 208 10.78 4.45 -22.02
N ASN A 209 11.30 5.66 -22.19
CA ASN A 209 12.72 5.93 -22.40
C ASN A 209 13.59 5.49 -21.21
N LEU A 210 13.06 5.47 -19.99
CA LEU A 210 13.77 4.92 -18.83
C LEU A 210 14.10 3.43 -19.00
N ARG A 211 13.33 2.70 -19.80
CA ARG A 211 13.58 1.28 -20.11
C ARG A 211 14.39 1.11 -21.38
N LYS A 212 14.13 1.95 -22.38
CA LYS A 212 14.78 1.89 -23.70
C LYS A 212 16.27 2.18 -23.63
N PHE A 213 16.69 3.10 -22.80
CA PHE A 213 18.07 3.56 -22.69
C PHE A 213 18.85 3.01 -21.49
N GLY A 214 18.32 2.01 -20.81
CA GLY A 214 19.00 1.29 -19.75
C GLY A 214 18.42 1.54 -18.37
N GLY A 215 17.32 0.89 -18.06
CA GLY A 215 16.78 0.80 -16.70
C GLY A 215 17.44 -0.31 -15.90
N VAL A 216 17.16 -0.32 -14.60
CA VAL A 216 17.53 -1.40 -13.67
C VAL A 216 16.27 -1.91 -12.98
N GLU A 217 16.38 -3.09 -12.40
CA GLU A 217 15.35 -3.60 -11.47
C GLU A 217 15.11 -2.57 -10.36
N HIS A 218 13.86 -2.21 -10.13
CA HIS A 218 13.50 -1.23 -9.11
C HIS A 218 12.09 -1.47 -8.59
N ALA A 219 11.83 -1.00 -7.37
CA ALA A 219 10.57 -1.15 -6.68
C ALA A 219 10.27 0.07 -5.82
N GLY A 220 9.00 0.31 -5.58
CA GLY A 220 8.56 1.40 -4.74
C GLY A 220 7.17 1.18 -4.19
N TYR A 221 6.78 2.02 -3.24
CA TYR A 221 5.50 1.92 -2.57
C TYR A 221 4.99 3.28 -2.11
N GLY A 222 3.72 3.34 -1.74
CA GLY A 222 3.10 4.53 -1.17
C GLY A 222 2.49 4.24 0.21
N LEU A 223 2.81 5.10 1.17
CA LEU A 223 2.16 5.16 2.48
C LEU A 223 1.36 6.46 2.59
N GLY A 224 0.05 6.34 2.78
CA GLY A 224 -0.80 7.48 3.12
C GLY A 224 -0.48 7.99 4.53
N PHE A 225 -0.03 9.25 4.63
CA PHE A 225 0.39 9.83 5.91
C PHE A 225 -0.77 9.91 6.90
N GLU A 226 -1.93 10.38 6.47
CA GLU A 226 -3.12 10.45 7.32
C GLU A 226 -3.60 9.07 7.76
N ARG A 227 -3.50 8.07 6.89
CA ARG A 227 -3.82 6.68 7.25
C ARG A 227 -2.86 6.14 8.32
N MET A 228 -1.58 6.52 8.23
CA MET A 228 -0.59 6.19 9.28
C MET A 228 -0.93 6.90 10.59
N ILE A 229 -1.32 8.18 10.57
CA ILE A 229 -1.78 8.90 11.78
C ILE A 229 -3.02 8.23 12.39
N MET A 230 -4.02 7.88 11.57
CA MET A 230 -5.18 7.10 12.05
C MET A 230 -4.75 5.81 12.74
N TYR A 231 -3.78 5.11 12.16
CA TYR A 231 -3.27 3.85 12.70
C TYR A 231 -2.57 4.04 14.06
N LEU A 232 -1.74 5.08 14.18
CA LEU A 232 -0.98 5.41 15.40
C LEU A 232 -1.86 5.96 16.53
N THR A 233 -2.99 6.59 16.21
CA THR A 233 -3.86 7.27 17.19
C THR A 233 -5.15 6.51 17.51
N GLY A 234 -5.52 5.53 16.68
CA GLY A 234 -6.79 4.82 16.78
C GLY A 234 -8.00 5.62 16.27
N ILE A 235 -7.78 6.82 15.72
CA ILE A 235 -8.85 7.64 15.14
C ILE A 235 -9.40 6.96 13.88
N GLN A 236 -10.74 6.89 13.79
CA GLN A 236 -11.42 6.08 12.78
C GLN A 236 -11.81 6.86 11.53
N ASN A 237 -11.72 8.19 11.54
CA ASN A 237 -12.10 9.02 10.40
C ASN A 237 -10.92 9.90 9.96
N ILE A 238 -10.54 9.80 8.70
CA ILE A 238 -9.43 10.57 8.11
C ILE A 238 -9.61 12.09 8.26
N ARG A 239 -10.86 12.59 8.34
CA ARG A 239 -11.14 14.00 8.52
C ARG A 239 -10.72 14.52 9.89
N ASP A 240 -10.64 13.63 10.89
CA ASP A 240 -10.30 13.98 12.27
C ASP A 240 -8.79 13.98 12.52
N VAL A 241 -7.98 13.54 11.54
CA VAL A 241 -6.51 13.61 11.58
C VAL A 241 -5.93 14.70 10.68
N LEU A 242 -6.80 15.49 10.05
CA LEU A 242 -6.44 16.64 9.22
C LEU A 242 -6.94 17.92 9.87
N PRO A 243 -6.09 18.97 10.03
CA PRO A 243 -6.55 20.26 10.57
C PRO A 243 -7.64 20.93 9.71
N PHE A 244 -7.56 20.75 8.37
CA PHE A 244 -8.50 21.32 7.40
C PHE A 244 -8.79 20.29 6.30
N PRO A 245 -9.67 19.28 6.57
CA PRO A 245 -9.91 18.20 5.63
C PRO A 245 -10.63 18.69 4.37
N ARG A 246 -10.07 18.39 3.20
CA ARG A 246 -10.75 18.55 1.91
C ARG A 246 -11.53 17.29 1.55
N THR A 247 -12.80 17.48 1.25
CA THR A 247 -13.71 16.40 0.85
C THR A 247 -14.41 16.74 -0.46
N ALA A 248 -15.12 15.76 -1.05
CA ALA A 248 -15.78 15.95 -2.35
C ALA A 248 -16.83 17.08 -2.39
N TYR A 249 -17.36 17.54 -1.23
CA TYR A 249 -18.43 18.55 -1.13
C TYR A 249 -18.20 19.61 -0.05
N GLY A 250 -17.00 19.78 0.43
CA GLY A 250 -16.71 20.79 1.45
C GLY A 250 -15.24 20.95 1.76
N PHE A 251 -14.94 22.12 2.30
CA PHE A 251 -13.67 22.43 2.92
C PHE A 251 -13.64 21.83 4.30
#